data_90351cda45191369c277cab1c22a1174
#
_entry.id   90351cda45191369c277cab1c22a1174
#
_cell.length_a   1.000
_cell.length_b   1.000
_cell.length_c   1.000
_cell.angle_alpha   90.00
_cell.angle_beta   90.00
_cell.angle_gamma   90.00
#
_symmetry.space_group_name_H-M   'P 1'
#
loop_
_entity.id
_entity.type
_entity.pdbx_description
1 polymer ?
#
loop_
_entity_poly.entity_id
_entity_poly.type
_entity_poly.pdbx_seq_one_letter_code
_entity_poly.pdbx_strand_id
1 'polypeptide(L)'
;TTGLNPIGPNYMELSNGFNSDHVLTRSVRDSAAALDCSVGPLRGSRYQVRPRVKSYLEALDQRIRKLRIGVSKSTPYGLAVGSNQVAAVDRVSTALADMGHEIFEYTYPSDLGLGSWMEDLWMVDIVYEIEKRIAEVGREPEAHELEALTHFLREHVARLSAMDLYRARQGAHQ
;
A
#
# COMPACT_ATOMS: atom_id res chain seq x y z
N THR A 1 -7.88 -1.32 2.47
CA THR A 1 -8.09 -2.79 2.44
C THR A 1 -8.01 -3.27 1.01
N THR A 2 -7.10 -4.19 0.73
CA THR A 2 -6.93 -4.80 -0.58
C THR A 2 -8.26 -5.33 -1.11
N GLY A 3 -8.56 -5.06 -2.38
CA GLY A 3 -9.78 -5.49 -3.05
C GLY A 3 -11.05 -4.71 -2.68
N LEU A 4 -10.97 -3.72 -1.80
CA LEU A 4 -12.11 -2.87 -1.46
C LEU A 4 -12.55 -2.04 -2.68
N ASN A 5 -11.59 -1.35 -3.31
CA ASN A 5 -11.76 -0.76 -4.64
C ASN A 5 -11.24 -1.75 -5.68
N PRO A 6 -12.04 -2.13 -6.67
CA PRO A 6 -11.59 -3.01 -7.73
C PRO A 6 -10.63 -2.27 -8.68
N ILE A 7 -9.54 -2.91 -9.07
CA ILE A 7 -8.54 -2.39 -10.00
C ILE A 7 -8.72 -2.91 -11.44
N GLY A 8 -9.71 -3.77 -11.65
CA GLY A 8 -10.01 -4.35 -12.95
C GLY A 8 -10.74 -3.40 -13.91
N PRO A 9 -11.02 -3.84 -15.16
CA PRO A 9 -10.80 -5.20 -15.66
C PRO A 9 -9.38 -5.48 -16.18
N ASN A 10 -8.52 -4.45 -16.37
CA ASN A 10 -7.21 -4.62 -17.00
C ASN A 10 -6.21 -5.35 -16.11
N TYR A 11 -6.36 -5.22 -14.80
CA TYR A 11 -5.52 -5.88 -13.83
C TYR A 11 -6.35 -6.75 -12.89
N MET A 12 -5.93 -7.98 -12.73
CA MET A 12 -6.54 -8.90 -11.75
C MET A 12 -6.03 -8.63 -10.34
N GLU A 13 -4.78 -8.21 -10.25
CA GLU A 13 -4.04 -7.96 -9.03
C GLU A 13 -2.81 -7.12 -9.36
N LEU A 14 -2.48 -6.14 -8.56
CA LEU A 14 -1.23 -5.39 -8.62
C LEU A 14 -0.41 -5.66 -7.37
N SER A 15 0.92 -5.67 -7.54
CA SER A 15 1.88 -5.88 -6.44
C SER A 15 1.52 -7.09 -5.56
N ASN A 16 1.06 -8.18 -6.19
CA ASN A 16 0.64 -9.41 -5.51
C ASN A 16 -0.34 -9.18 -4.33
N GLY A 17 -1.25 -8.22 -4.48
CA GLY A 17 -2.25 -7.89 -3.47
C GLY A 17 -1.83 -6.82 -2.46
N PHE A 18 -0.62 -6.28 -2.57
CA PHE A 18 -0.16 -5.19 -1.71
C PHE A 18 -0.58 -3.80 -2.18
N ASN A 19 -1.33 -3.73 -3.29
CA ASN A 19 -1.87 -2.48 -3.77
C ASN A 19 -3.27 -2.18 -3.22
N SER A 20 -3.55 -0.91 -3.00
CA SER A 20 -4.87 -0.44 -2.58
C SER A 20 -5.08 0.96 -3.14
N ASP A 21 -6.02 1.08 -4.08
CA ASP A 21 -6.28 2.32 -4.79
C ASP A 21 -7.44 3.09 -4.16
N HIS A 22 -7.30 4.40 -4.16
CA HIS A 22 -8.36 5.34 -3.79
C HIS A 22 -8.05 6.73 -4.35
N VAL A 23 -9.01 7.62 -4.24
CA VAL A 23 -8.90 9.01 -4.69
C VAL A 23 -8.13 9.87 -3.68
N LEU A 24 -7.51 10.95 -4.17
CA LEU A 24 -6.99 12.03 -3.34
C LEU A 24 -8.07 13.11 -3.20
N THR A 25 -8.38 13.48 -1.98
CA THR A 25 -9.44 14.45 -1.66
C THR A 25 -8.97 15.50 -0.67
N ARG A 26 -9.68 16.62 -0.59
CA ARG A 26 -9.42 17.67 0.41
C ARG A 26 -10.16 17.44 1.73
N SER A 27 -11.15 16.56 1.75
CA SER A 27 -11.91 16.26 2.97
C SER A 27 -12.13 14.76 3.14
N VAL A 28 -12.27 14.32 4.38
CA VAL A 28 -12.64 12.94 4.71
C VAL A 28 -14.05 12.62 4.17
N ARG A 29 -14.93 13.60 4.09
CA ARG A 29 -16.30 13.46 3.55
C ARG A 29 -16.26 13.11 2.06
N ASP A 30 -15.43 13.80 1.26
CA ASP A 30 -15.28 13.49 -0.16
C ASP A 30 -14.65 12.10 -0.37
N SER A 31 -13.69 11.72 0.47
CA SER A 31 -13.11 10.39 0.44
C SER A 31 -14.16 9.30 0.76
N ALA A 32 -14.99 9.54 1.76
CA ALA A 32 -16.07 8.62 2.12
C ALA A 32 -17.12 8.49 1.00
N ALA A 33 -17.52 9.61 0.39
CA ALA A 33 -18.46 9.62 -0.73
C ALA A 33 -17.87 8.88 -1.96
N ALA A 34 -16.59 9.09 -2.25
CA ALA A 34 -15.91 8.38 -3.32
C ALA A 34 -15.84 6.86 -3.06
N LEU A 35 -15.60 6.44 -1.81
CA LEU A 35 -15.66 5.03 -1.42
C LEU A 35 -17.06 4.45 -1.65
N ASP A 36 -18.12 5.16 -1.26
CA ASP A 36 -19.49 4.70 -1.47
C ASP A 36 -19.82 4.46 -2.95
N CYS A 37 -19.17 5.22 -3.84
CA CYS A 37 -19.35 5.07 -5.30
C CYS A 37 -18.48 3.99 -5.92
N SER A 38 -17.28 3.74 -5.37
CA SER A 38 -16.25 2.90 -6.01
C SER A 38 -16.12 1.50 -5.42
N VAL A 39 -16.54 1.31 -4.17
CA VAL A 39 -16.44 0.03 -3.47
C VAL A 39 -17.47 -0.95 -4.02
N GLY A 40 -17.02 -2.15 -4.31
CA GLY A 40 -17.93 -3.22 -4.67
C GLY A 40 -17.23 -4.40 -5.35
N PRO A 41 -17.97 -5.49 -5.54
CA PRO A 41 -17.44 -6.65 -6.23
C PRO A 41 -17.28 -6.34 -7.72
N LEU A 42 -16.13 -6.63 -8.27
CA LEU A 42 -15.92 -6.67 -9.71
C LEU A 42 -16.00 -8.12 -10.19
N ARG A 43 -16.73 -8.35 -11.28
CA ARG A 43 -16.81 -9.68 -11.90
C ARG A 43 -15.43 -10.14 -12.35
N GLY A 44 -14.98 -11.31 -11.87
CA GLY A 44 -13.66 -11.84 -12.15
C GLY A 44 -12.57 -11.40 -11.19
N SER A 45 -12.85 -10.52 -10.22
CA SER A 45 -11.89 -10.16 -9.18
C SER A 45 -11.54 -11.37 -8.31
N ARG A 46 -10.26 -11.46 -7.95
CA ARG A 46 -9.77 -12.44 -6.95
C ARG A 46 -10.31 -12.16 -5.55
N TYR A 47 -10.61 -10.91 -5.27
CA TYR A 47 -11.06 -10.45 -3.95
C TYR A 47 -12.58 -10.27 -3.97
N GLN A 48 -13.24 -10.92 -3.03
CA GLN A 48 -14.65 -10.69 -2.77
C GLN A 48 -14.78 -9.94 -1.45
N VAL A 49 -15.08 -8.67 -1.55
CA VAL A 49 -15.32 -7.83 -0.38
C VAL A 49 -16.80 -7.96 0.01
N ARG A 50 -17.05 -8.22 1.29
CA ARG A 50 -18.44 -8.22 1.80
C ARG A 50 -19.03 -6.82 1.67
N PRO A 51 -20.21 -6.66 1.09
CA PRO A 51 -20.89 -5.38 1.04
C PRO A 51 -21.05 -4.81 2.46
N ARG A 52 -20.79 -3.52 2.64
CA ARG A 52 -21.13 -2.85 3.90
C ARG A 52 -22.65 -2.69 3.99
N VAL A 53 -23.17 -2.82 5.20
CA VAL A 53 -24.58 -2.59 5.49
C VAL A 53 -24.93 -1.09 5.49
N LYS A 54 -23.92 -0.23 5.76
CA LYS A 54 -24.07 1.24 5.83
C LYS A 54 -23.04 1.93 4.95
N SER A 55 -23.37 3.11 4.43
CA SER A 55 -22.46 3.92 3.65
C SER A 55 -21.29 4.44 4.48
N TYR A 56 -20.17 4.71 3.82
CA TYR A 56 -19.01 5.36 4.46
C TYR A 56 -19.33 6.79 4.84
N LEU A 57 -20.15 7.46 4.03
CA LEU A 57 -20.59 8.83 4.30
C LEU A 57 -21.44 8.90 5.57
N GLU A 58 -22.41 7.98 5.73
CA GLU A 58 -23.22 7.88 6.95
C GLU A 58 -22.40 7.50 8.19
N ALA A 59 -21.28 6.79 8.00
CA ALA A 59 -20.40 6.41 9.10
C ALA A 59 -19.70 7.61 9.74
N LEU A 60 -19.55 8.74 9.03
CA LEU A 60 -18.93 9.96 9.56
C LEU A 60 -19.75 10.63 10.67
N ASP A 61 -21.06 10.42 10.68
CA ASP A 61 -21.96 11.01 11.67
C ASP A 61 -22.09 10.12 12.93
N GLN A 62 -21.39 8.98 12.95
CA GLN A 62 -21.42 8.08 14.10
C GLN A 62 -20.37 8.47 15.14
N ARG A 63 -20.79 8.42 16.40
CA ARG A 63 -19.85 8.62 17.50
C ARG A 63 -18.80 7.52 17.54
N ILE A 64 -17.54 7.91 17.50
CA ILE A 64 -16.41 6.99 17.62
C ILE A 64 -16.27 6.58 19.10
N ARG A 65 -16.19 5.27 19.34
CA ARG A 65 -15.88 4.75 20.68
C ARG A 65 -14.45 5.09 21.06
N LYS A 66 -14.14 5.10 22.35
CA LYS A 66 -12.77 5.18 22.84
C LYS A 66 -11.94 4.04 22.25
N LEU A 67 -10.81 4.37 21.65
CA LEU A 67 -9.87 3.42 21.05
C LEU A 67 -8.61 3.32 21.91
N ARG A 68 -7.95 2.17 21.84
CA ARG A 68 -6.56 1.98 22.26
C ARG A 68 -5.68 2.08 21.02
N ILE A 69 -4.74 3.02 21.00
CA ILE A 69 -3.93 3.36 19.82
C ILE A 69 -2.46 3.20 20.18
N GLY A 70 -1.82 2.23 19.51
CA GLY A 70 -0.38 2.04 19.61
C GLY A 70 0.34 3.06 18.75
N VAL A 71 1.37 3.69 19.30
CA VAL A 71 2.20 4.69 18.64
C VAL A 71 3.64 4.21 18.59
N SER A 72 4.22 4.20 17.40
CA SER A 72 5.63 3.86 17.20
C SER A 72 6.39 5.04 16.58
N LYS A 73 7.57 5.30 17.10
CA LYS A 73 8.56 6.26 16.56
C LYS A 73 9.75 5.54 15.94
N SER A 74 9.64 4.25 15.73
CA SER A 74 10.62 3.41 15.05
C SER A 74 10.05 2.82 13.76
N THR A 75 10.93 2.36 12.88
CA THR A 75 10.52 1.60 11.69
C THR A 75 10.67 0.11 11.93
N PRO A 76 9.91 -0.74 11.24
CA PRO A 76 10.07 -2.20 11.33
C PRO A 76 11.45 -2.69 10.85
N TYR A 77 12.16 -1.87 10.08
CA TYR A 77 13.51 -2.18 9.57
C TYR A 77 14.66 -1.65 10.43
N GLY A 78 14.38 -1.03 11.57
CA GLY A 78 15.40 -0.39 12.40
C GLY A 78 16.06 0.84 11.79
N LEU A 79 15.49 1.38 10.72
CA LEU A 79 16.00 2.60 10.08
C LEU A 79 15.75 3.81 10.97
N ALA A 80 16.68 4.76 10.94
CA ALA A 80 16.53 6.01 11.68
C ALA A 80 15.34 6.82 11.17
N VAL A 81 14.50 7.29 12.10
CA VAL A 81 13.35 8.15 11.79
C VAL A 81 13.76 9.61 11.95
N GLY A 82 13.48 10.44 10.96
CA GLY A 82 13.81 11.85 11.01
C GLY A 82 13.02 12.60 12.10
N SER A 83 13.61 13.67 12.63
CA SER A 83 13.01 14.46 13.72
C SER A 83 11.64 15.05 13.36
N ASN A 84 11.44 15.45 12.10
CA ASN A 84 10.16 15.98 11.62
C ASN A 84 9.04 14.92 11.64
N GLN A 85 9.36 13.67 11.29
CA GLN A 85 8.43 12.55 11.34
C GLN A 85 8.06 12.22 12.80
N VAL A 86 9.05 12.17 13.69
CA VAL A 86 8.82 11.98 15.12
C VAL A 86 7.91 13.08 15.68
N ALA A 87 8.20 14.35 15.38
CA ALA A 87 7.36 15.47 15.81
C ALA A 87 5.93 15.42 15.24
N ALA A 88 5.76 14.91 14.02
CA ALA A 88 4.42 14.71 13.45
C ALA A 88 3.64 13.63 14.20
N VAL A 89 4.28 12.52 14.52
CA VAL A 89 3.69 11.44 15.32
C VAL A 89 3.29 11.96 16.70
N ASP A 90 4.14 12.76 17.37
CA ASP A 90 3.84 13.35 18.68
C ASP A 90 2.62 14.26 18.63
N ARG A 91 2.54 15.14 17.62
CA ARG A 91 1.37 16.02 17.47
C ARG A 91 0.06 15.23 17.28
N VAL A 92 0.08 14.20 16.42
CA VAL A 92 -1.09 13.36 16.19
C VAL A 92 -1.46 12.58 17.47
N SER A 93 -0.47 12.03 18.17
CA SER A 93 -0.70 11.29 19.41
C SER A 93 -1.34 12.17 20.50
N THR A 94 -0.87 13.39 20.64
CA THR A 94 -1.44 14.37 21.58
C THR A 94 -2.90 14.69 21.21
N ALA A 95 -3.17 15.01 19.96
CA ALA A 95 -4.52 15.29 19.49
C ALA A 95 -5.49 14.12 19.74
N LEU A 96 -5.04 12.88 19.50
CA LEU A 96 -5.86 11.69 19.76
C LEU A 96 -6.09 11.46 21.27
N ALA A 97 -5.10 11.74 22.10
CA ALA A 97 -5.26 11.70 23.56
C ALA A 97 -6.27 12.75 24.06
N ASP A 98 -6.20 13.98 23.53
CA ASP A 98 -7.14 15.06 23.84
C ASP A 98 -8.58 14.73 23.43
N MET A 99 -8.75 13.93 22.37
CA MET A 99 -10.04 13.37 21.95
C MET A 99 -10.54 12.23 22.86
N GLY A 100 -9.76 11.83 23.87
CA GLY A 100 -10.12 10.82 24.87
C GLY A 100 -9.73 9.39 24.50
N HIS A 101 -8.91 9.20 23.48
CA HIS A 101 -8.37 7.88 23.15
C HIS A 101 -7.24 7.49 24.12
N GLU A 102 -7.00 6.20 24.28
CA GLU A 102 -5.88 5.67 25.06
C GLU A 102 -4.66 5.49 24.17
N ILE A 103 -3.60 6.22 24.45
CA ILE A 103 -2.34 6.16 23.69
C ILE A 103 -1.34 5.30 24.46
N PHE A 104 -0.68 4.37 23.78
CA PHE A 104 0.40 3.58 24.36
C PHE A 104 1.56 3.42 23.35
N GLU A 105 2.77 3.24 23.86
CA GLU A 105 3.93 2.99 23.03
C GLU A 105 3.85 1.59 22.42
N TYR A 106 4.15 1.51 21.13
CA TYR A 106 4.16 0.26 20.38
C TYR A 106 5.52 0.06 19.73
N THR A 107 6.10 -1.09 19.94
CA THR A 107 7.34 -1.51 19.27
C THR A 107 7.00 -2.61 18.28
N TYR A 108 7.51 -2.48 17.06
CA TYR A 108 7.35 -3.52 16.05
C TYR A 108 8.04 -4.82 16.50
N PRO A 109 7.42 -5.99 16.29
CA PRO A 109 8.12 -7.26 16.45
C PRO A 109 9.35 -7.29 15.57
N SER A 110 10.44 -7.84 16.09
CA SER A 110 11.73 -7.95 15.38
C SER A 110 11.70 -8.91 14.19
N ASP A 111 10.67 -9.75 14.13
CA ASP A 111 10.46 -10.84 13.17
C ASP A 111 9.29 -10.59 12.22
N LEU A 112 8.96 -9.33 11.95
CA LEU A 112 7.87 -8.98 11.03
C LEU A 112 8.03 -9.54 9.61
N GLY A 113 9.16 -10.18 9.31
CA GLY A 113 9.38 -10.87 8.05
C GLY A 113 9.34 -9.96 6.80
N LEU A 114 9.37 -8.63 7.00
CA LEU A 114 9.45 -7.65 5.93
C LEU A 114 10.86 -7.70 5.33
N GLY A 115 11.13 -8.70 4.52
CA GLY A 115 12.40 -8.93 3.88
C GLY A 115 12.43 -8.53 2.41
N SER A 116 13.51 -8.89 1.75
CA SER A 116 13.74 -8.65 0.32
C SER A 116 12.62 -9.19 -0.60
N TRP A 117 11.82 -10.13 -0.12
CA TRP A 117 10.71 -10.69 -0.89
C TRP A 117 9.69 -9.62 -1.34
N MET A 118 9.43 -8.60 -0.51
CA MET A 118 8.50 -7.53 -0.85
C MET A 118 9.09 -6.63 -1.95
N GLU A 119 10.39 -6.39 -1.88
CA GLU A 119 11.11 -5.61 -2.89
C GLU A 119 11.06 -6.30 -4.24
N ASP A 120 11.37 -7.60 -4.30
CA ASP A 120 11.34 -8.38 -5.54
C ASP A 120 9.94 -8.39 -6.18
N LEU A 121 8.88 -8.59 -5.40
CA LEU A 121 7.51 -8.57 -5.90
C LEU A 121 7.11 -7.21 -6.48
N TRP A 122 7.48 -6.13 -5.79
CA TRP A 122 7.16 -4.77 -6.22
C TRP A 122 7.97 -4.35 -7.45
N MET A 123 9.26 -4.69 -7.48
CA MET A 123 10.16 -4.37 -8.60
C MET A 123 9.71 -5.05 -9.90
N VAL A 124 9.28 -6.31 -9.82
CA VAL A 124 8.80 -7.06 -11.00
C VAL A 124 7.57 -6.39 -11.63
N ASP A 125 6.62 -5.93 -10.84
CA ASP A 125 5.43 -5.25 -11.37
C ASP A 125 5.79 -3.95 -12.08
N ILE A 126 6.70 -3.15 -11.51
CA ILE A 126 7.16 -1.91 -12.15
C ILE A 126 7.85 -2.21 -13.48
N VAL A 127 8.77 -3.17 -13.49
CA VAL A 127 9.52 -3.53 -14.71
C VAL A 127 8.58 -4.09 -15.76
N TYR A 128 7.58 -4.88 -15.39
CA TYR A 128 6.57 -5.39 -16.31
C TYR A 128 5.82 -4.25 -17.04
N GLU A 129 5.41 -3.19 -16.34
CA GLU A 129 4.74 -2.05 -16.96
C GLU A 129 5.68 -1.26 -17.90
N ILE A 130 6.97 -1.18 -17.56
CA ILE A 130 7.97 -0.57 -18.42
C ILE A 130 8.15 -1.40 -19.71
N GLU A 131 8.33 -2.71 -19.59
CA GLU A 131 8.49 -3.61 -20.75
C GLU A 131 7.25 -3.59 -21.66
N LYS A 132 6.06 -3.56 -21.08
CA LYS A 132 4.80 -3.38 -21.79
C LYS A 132 4.80 -2.06 -22.56
N ARG A 133 5.22 -0.96 -21.93
CA ARG A 133 5.31 0.34 -22.59
C ARG A 133 6.35 0.36 -23.72
N ILE A 134 7.50 -0.29 -23.54
CA ILE A 134 8.51 -0.46 -24.58
C ILE A 134 7.91 -1.20 -25.80
N ALA A 135 7.16 -2.26 -25.55
CA ALA A 135 6.52 -3.02 -26.62
C ALA A 135 5.47 -2.18 -27.38
N GLU A 136 4.69 -1.35 -26.69
CA GLU A 136 3.72 -0.44 -27.30
C GLU A 136 4.38 0.65 -28.15
N VAL A 137 5.50 1.20 -27.69
CA VAL A 137 6.26 2.26 -28.38
C VAL A 137 7.11 1.67 -29.52
N GLY A 138 7.50 0.41 -29.44
CA GLY A 138 8.29 -0.29 -30.45
C GLY A 138 9.78 0.04 -30.44
N ARG A 139 10.31 0.64 -29.36
CA ARG A 139 11.74 0.92 -29.18
C ARG A 139 12.16 0.89 -27.73
N GLU A 140 13.42 0.60 -27.47
CA GLU A 140 14.01 0.79 -26.15
C GLU A 140 14.12 2.28 -25.78
N PRO A 141 13.99 2.61 -24.49
CA PRO A 141 14.22 3.97 -24.03
C PRO A 141 15.70 4.33 -24.09
N GLU A 142 15.99 5.59 -24.39
CA GLU A 142 17.35 6.11 -24.26
C GLU A 142 17.69 6.29 -22.76
N ALA A 143 19.00 6.32 -22.44
CA ALA A 143 19.46 6.38 -21.06
C ALA A 143 18.90 7.56 -20.25
N HIS A 144 18.61 8.67 -20.91
CA HIS A 144 18.07 9.88 -20.27
C HIS A 144 16.54 9.88 -20.12
N GLU A 145 15.82 8.96 -20.75
CA GLU A 145 14.36 8.85 -20.68
C GLU A 145 13.88 8.09 -19.42
N LEU A 146 14.80 7.42 -18.72
CA LEU A 146 14.52 6.72 -17.48
C LEU A 146 15.39 7.25 -16.35
N GLU A 147 14.83 7.29 -15.15
CA GLU A 147 15.58 7.64 -13.94
C GLU A 147 16.55 6.52 -13.53
N ALA A 148 17.61 6.89 -12.79
CA ALA A 148 18.63 5.93 -12.33
C ALA A 148 18.01 4.76 -11.53
N LEU A 149 17.00 5.03 -10.72
CA LEU A 149 16.27 3.99 -10.00
C LEU A 149 15.61 2.99 -10.96
N THR A 150 15.00 3.47 -12.04
CA THR A 150 14.34 2.62 -13.03
C THR A 150 15.32 1.70 -13.76
N HIS A 151 16.51 2.21 -14.10
CA HIS A 151 17.59 1.37 -14.65
C HIS A 151 18.01 0.29 -13.65
N PHE A 152 18.22 0.65 -12.39
CA PHE A 152 18.55 -0.31 -11.33
C PHE A 152 17.47 -1.41 -11.20
N LEU A 153 16.17 -1.04 -11.21
CA LEU A 153 15.07 -2.00 -11.11
C LEU A 153 15.08 -2.99 -12.29
N ARG A 154 15.27 -2.50 -13.51
CA ARG A 154 15.36 -3.37 -14.70
C ARG A 154 16.55 -4.36 -14.62
N GLU A 155 17.70 -3.88 -14.19
CA GLU A 155 18.89 -4.74 -13.99
C GLU A 155 18.69 -5.78 -12.87
N HIS A 156 18.06 -5.38 -11.77
CA HIS A 156 17.76 -6.28 -10.66
C HIS A 156 16.80 -7.39 -11.09
N VAL A 157 15.67 -7.01 -11.68
CA VAL A 157 14.64 -7.96 -12.13
C VAL A 157 15.17 -8.92 -13.20
N ALA A 158 16.05 -8.47 -14.09
CA ALA A 158 16.65 -9.33 -15.11
C ALA A 158 17.50 -10.48 -14.52
N ARG A 159 17.92 -10.39 -13.26
CA ARG A 159 18.69 -11.44 -12.56
C ARG A 159 17.79 -12.42 -11.79
N LEU A 160 16.53 -12.06 -11.56
CA LEU A 160 15.60 -12.91 -10.81
C LEU A 160 15.17 -14.11 -11.64
N SER A 161 15.22 -15.27 -11.04
CA SER A 161 14.63 -16.48 -11.61
C SER A 161 13.14 -16.59 -11.24
N ALA A 162 12.40 -17.41 -11.97
CA ALA A 162 11.03 -17.76 -11.62
C ALA A 162 10.92 -18.36 -10.20
N MET A 163 11.98 -19.07 -9.76
CA MET A 163 12.02 -19.64 -8.41
C MET A 163 12.22 -18.58 -7.35
N ASP A 164 12.99 -17.53 -7.61
CA ASP A 164 13.15 -16.40 -6.68
C ASP A 164 11.84 -15.66 -6.52
N LEU A 165 11.13 -15.38 -7.61
CA LEU A 165 9.79 -14.78 -7.56
C LEU A 165 8.79 -15.67 -6.80
N TYR A 166 8.85 -16.98 -6.97
CA TYR A 166 7.99 -17.91 -6.24
C TYR A 166 8.30 -17.90 -4.73
N ARG A 167 9.58 -17.87 -4.34
CA ARG A 167 10.01 -17.76 -2.94
C ARG A 167 9.56 -16.43 -2.33
N ALA A 168 9.74 -15.32 -3.06
CA ALA A 168 9.28 -14.01 -2.63
C ALA A 168 7.76 -14.03 -2.35
N ARG A 169 6.98 -14.63 -3.24
CA ARG A 169 5.53 -14.78 -3.06
C ARG A 169 5.15 -15.65 -1.86
N GLN A 170 5.91 -16.72 -1.57
CA GLN A 170 5.69 -17.53 -0.36
C GLN A 170 6.04 -16.74 0.91
N GLY A 171 7.10 -15.92 0.90
CA GLY A 171 7.46 -15.06 2.02
C GLY A 171 6.38 -14.04 2.38
N ALA A 172 5.61 -13.58 1.38
CA ALA A 172 4.50 -12.66 1.59
C ALA A 172 3.30 -13.25 2.37
N HIS A 173 3.26 -14.57 2.55
CA HIS A 173 2.16 -15.28 3.23
C HIS A 173 2.55 -15.80 4.64
N GLN A 174 3.74 -15.49 5.12
CA GLN A 174 4.22 -15.81 6.46
C GLN A 174 3.98 -14.66 7.43
#